data_08b2b511953588697351f6082a90883f
#
_entry.id   08b2b511953588697351f6082a90883f
#
_cell.length_a   1.000
_cell.length_b   1.000
_cell.length_c   1.000
_cell.angle_alpha   90.00
_cell.angle_beta   90.00
_cell.angle_gamma   90.00
#
_symmetry.space_group_name_H-M   'P 1'
#
loop_
_entity.id
_entity.type
_entity.pdbx_description
1 polymer ?
#
loop_
_entity_poly.entity_id
_entity_poly.type
_entity_poly.pdbx_seq_one_letter_code
_entity_poly.pdbx_strand_id
1 'polypeptide(L)'
;MHMNSAVAIALLAGGAQAHGFHGAGNPHGFPGQNHIPGAPGGPGGPSSPSVSYTMPAELPTFTPTAVKAPFLEQFADGWDSRWKASHAKKDTKGSEEEWAYVGEWAVEEPYIYKGQVGDNYLVAKNAAAHHAISAKFPKKIDPKGKTLVVQYEVKLQKGLECGGAYMKLLRDTKALHQEEFSNASPYVIMFGPDKCGHTNKVHFIFNHKNPKTGEYEEKHLSAPPQAEIDKITHLYTLIVQPNNTFTIQKDGDTVREGSLLDQFSPAVNPDKEIDDPKDTKPEDWVDEARIPDPDATKPDDWDEDAPFEIVDEEATMPEDWLENEPSTIPDPEAQKPEDWDDEEDGDWVAPIVPNPKCADVSGCGPWSKPMKSNPDYKGPWTAPYIDNPAYKGVWAPRKIPNPDYFEDKTPANFEPMGAIGFELWTMQADVSFDNIYIGHSVEDAKKLAEETFFVKFPVEKALEQAEKPKEAEKPKSPSDLKFFDSPVTYIKEKLDLFLTIAAKDPVEAIKFVPEVPTAIGGLLVTIIALFGILSSGGSAPAPVKKAAADAKEKAKEAKDKVAEAVSTGAENVKAEANKRATRSSS
;
A
#
# COMPACT_ATOMS: atom_id res chain seq x y z
N MET A 1 4.44 -43.55 -53.07
CA MET A 1 5.65 -42.72 -53.03
C MET A 1 5.59 -41.85 -51.76
N HIS A 2 6.53 -42.08 -50.92
CA HIS A 2 6.65 -41.51 -49.57
C HIS A 2 6.81 -39.99 -49.57
N MET A 3 6.25 -39.33 -48.56
CA MET A 3 7.09 -38.47 -47.72
C MET A 3 6.36 -38.12 -46.42
N ASN A 4 6.94 -38.54 -45.31
CA ASN A 4 6.65 -38.13 -43.96
C ASN A 4 7.03 -36.66 -43.77
N SER A 5 6.18 -35.90 -43.07
CA SER A 5 6.63 -34.68 -42.41
C SER A 5 6.02 -34.63 -41.01
N ALA A 6 6.85 -34.87 -40.04
CA ALA A 6 6.58 -34.65 -38.62
C ALA A 6 6.44 -33.16 -38.37
N VAL A 7 5.33 -32.73 -37.81
CA VAL A 7 5.14 -31.38 -37.29
C VAL A 7 5.45 -31.41 -35.82
N ALA A 8 6.54 -30.76 -35.44
CA ALA A 8 6.94 -30.53 -34.08
C ALA A 8 6.01 -29.44 -33.44
N ILE A 9 5.37 -29.81 -32.35
CA ILE A 9 4.62 -28.88 -31.51
C ILE A 9 5.63 -28.03 -30.72
N ALA A 10 5.78 -26.77 -31.07
CA ALA A 10 6.48 -25.80 -30.29
C ALA A 10 5.51 -25.16 -29.30
N LEU A 11 5.66 -25.51 -28.04
CA LEU A 11 5.09 -24.79 -26.90
C LEU A 11 5.75 -23.40 -26.82
N LEU A 12 5.05 -22.36 -27.24
CA LEU A 12 5.41 -20.98 -26.99
C LEU A 12 4.87 -20.58 -25.62
N ALA A 13 5.72 -20.73 -24.61
CA ALA A 13 5.57 -20.00 -23.36
C ALA A 13 5.91 -18.52 -23.66
N GLY A 14 4.90 -17.68 -23.71
CA GLY A 14 5.05 -16.24 -23.86
C GLY A 14 5.58 -15.65 -22.54
N GLY A 15 6.90 -15.51 -22.44
CA GLY A 15 7.53 -14.72 -21.40
C GLY A 15 7.31 -13.23 -21.71
N ALA A 16 6.58 -12.55 -20.87
CA ALA A 16 6.51 -11.10 -20.89
C ALA A 16 7.87 -10.54 -20.48
N GLN A 17 8.62 -10.05 -21.44
CA GLN A 17 9.81 -9.25 -21.17
C GLN A 17 9.36 -7.85 -20.71
N ALA A 18 9.57 -7.58 -19.43
CA ALA A 18 9.52 -6.24 -18.90
C ALA A 18 10.70 -5.45 -19.47
N HIS A 19 10.43 -4.55 -20.41
CA HIS A 19 11.38 -3.51 -20.79
C HIS A 19 11.49 -2.52 -19.64
N GLY A 20 12.60 -2.60 -18.91
CA GLY A 20 13.00 -1.60 -17.93
C GLY A 20 13.27 -0.27 -18.66
N PHE A 21 12.45 0.72 -18.42
CA PHE A 21 12.76 2.10 -18.73
C PHE A 21 13.87 2.58 -17.78
N HIS A 22 15.07 2.73 -18.32
CA HIS A 22 16.10 3.52 -17.67
C HIS A 22 15.67 4.98 -17.67
N GLY A 23 15.29 5.48 -16.51
CA GLY A 23 15.05 6.89 -16.29
C GLY A 23 16.36 7.65 -16.47
N ALA A 24 16.39 8.53 -17.46
CA ALA A 24 17.45 9.50 -17.63
C ALA A 24 17.39 10.47 -16.44
N GLY A 25 18.42 10.47 -15.63
CA GLY A 25 18.61 11.40 -14.52
C GLY A 25 18.77 12.82 -15.02
N ASN A 26 18.00 13.71 -14.43
CA ASN A 26 18.08 15.14 -14.64
C ASN A 26 19.30 15.69 -13.86
N PRO A 27 20.30 16.31 -14.50
CA PRO A 27 21.46 16.85 -13.81
C PRO A 27 21.23 18.32 -13.43
N HIS A 28 20.49 18.58 -12.38
CA HIS A 28 20.57 19.85 -11.65
C HIS A 28 20.84 19.55 -10.18
N GLY A 29 22.12 19.44 -9.88
CA GLY A 29 22.63 19.40 -8.53
C GLY A 29 22.45 20.76 -7.87
N PHE A 30 21.72 20.80 -6.77
CA PHE A 30 21.82 21.87 -5.77
C PHE A 30 22.89 21.48 -4.75
N PRO A 31 23.75 22.43 -4.30
CA PRO A 31 24.86 22.12 -3.41
C PRO A 31 24.37 21.79 -1.98
N GLY A 32 25.07 20.84 -1.40
CA GLY A 32 25.15 20.39 -0.04
C GLY A 32 24.23 21.01 1.02
N GLN A 33 23.36 20.18 1.58
CA GLN A 33 22.84 20.43 2.92
C GLN A 33 23.59 19.52 3.90
N ASN A 34 24.30 20.19 4.80
CA ASN A 34 24.96 19.60 5.96
C ASN A 34 24.00 18.74 6.78
N HIS A 35 24.40 17.54 7.12
CA HIS A 35 23.79 16.73 8.16
C HIS A 35 23.81 17.49 9.50
N ILE A 36 22.62 17.87 9.98
CA ILE A 36 22.39 18.26 11.36
C ILE A 36 21.86 17.02 12.08
N PRO A 37 22.54 16.48 13.08
CA PRO A 37 22.00 15.43 13.92
C PRO A 37 21.03 16.04 14.94
N GLY A 38 19.80 15.51 15.02
CA GLY A 38 18.90 15.71 16.15
C GLY A 38 17.91 16.85 16.02
N ALA A 39 16.90 16.72 15.16
CA ALA A 39 15.64 17.43 15.37
C ALA A 39 14.66 16.48 16.09
N PRO A 40 14.01 16.90 17.19
CA PRO A 40 12.96 16.13 17.82
C PRO A 40 11.76 16.05 16.86
N GLY A 41 11.16 14.86 16.75
CA GLY A 41 10.00 14.60 15.92
C GLY A 41 8.90 15.63 16.16
N GLY A 42 8.43 16.25 15.08
CA GLY A 42 7.31 17.18 15.14
C GLY A 42 6.04 16.48 15.65
N PRO A 43 5.14 17.21 16.31
CA PRO A 43 3.90 16.65 16.82
C PRO A 43 3.10 16.07 15.65
N GLY A 44 2.65 14.82 15.80
CA GLY A 44 1.80 14.13 14.83
C GLY A 44 0.63 15.02 14.43
N GLY A 45 0.40 15.13 13.12
CA GLY A 45 -0.73 15.88 12.59
C GLY A 45 -2.04 15.38 13.22
N PRO A 46 -3.07 16.23 13.29
CA PRO A 46 -4.33 15.85 13.90
C PRO A 46 -4.90 14.62 13.17
N SER A 47 -5.08 13.54 13.90
CA SER A 47 -5.82 12.37 13.45
C SER A 47 -7.22 12.84 13.06
N SER A 48 -7.63 12.60 11.81
CA SER A 48 -8.99 12.85 11.37
C SER A 48 -9.97 12.24 12.37
N PRO A 49 -11.04 12.95 12.75
CA PRO A 49 -11.99 12.41 13.71
C PRO A 49 -12.56 11.11 13.15
N SER A 50 -12.45 10.03 13.89
CA SER A 50 -13.06 8.74 13.55
C SER A 50 -14.58 8.92 13.59
N VAL A 51 -15.21 8.89 12.43
CA VAL A 51 -16.68 8.89 12.35
C VAL A 51 -17.17 7.56 12.93
N SER A 52 -17.89 7.62 14.04
CA SER A 52 -18.52 6.45 14.64
C SER A 52 -19.90 6.26 14.02
N TYR A 53 -20.11 5.14 13.35
CA TYR A 53 -21.40 4.75 12.83
C TYR A 53 -22.15 3.92 13.88
N THR A 54 -23.44 4.21 14.06
CA THR A 54 -24.28 3.52 15.05
C THR A 54 -25.24 2.59 14.33
N MET A 55 -25.31 1.35 14.82
CA MET A 55 -26.28 0.37 14.31
C MET A 55 -27.72 0.85 14.63
N PRO A 56 -28.62 0.83 13.64
CA PRO A 56 -30.03 1.04 13.91
C PRO A 56 -30.62 -0.15 14.70
N ALA A 57 -31.70 0.08 15.45
CA ALA A 57 -32.39 -0.98 16.22
C ALA A 57 -32.97 -2.07 15.30
N GLU A 58 -33.42 -1.68 14.11
CA GLU A 58 -33.87 -2.59 13.05
C GLU A 58 -33.25 -2.13 11.72
N LEU A 59 -32.93 -3.10 10.84
CA LEU A 59 -32.44 -2.78 9.52
C LEU A 59 -33.53 -2.08 8.70
N PRO A 60 -33.19 -1.02 7.95
CA PRO A 60 -34.13 -0.39 7.04
C PRO A 60 -34.60 -1.40 5.98
N THR A 61 -35.86 -1.27 5.56
CA THR A 61 -36.40 -2.10 4.48
C THR A 61 -36.26 -1.37 3.15
N PHE A 62 -35.84 -2.08 2.13
CA PHE A 62 -35.73 -1.55 0.78
C PHE A 62 -37.11 -1.14 0.25
N THR A 63 -37.15 0.00 -0.40
CA THR A 63 -38.33 0.49 -1.12
C THR A 63 -37.89 0.95 -2.50
N PRO A 64 -38.48 0.43 -3.59
CA PRO A 64 -38.16 0.86 -4.94
C PRO A 64 -38.31 2.36 -5.12
N THR A 65 -37.37 2.99 -5.80
CA THR A 65 -37.39 4.43 -6.06
C THR A 65 -38.53 4.84 -6.98
N ALA A 66 -39.02 6.05 -6.79
CA ALA A 66 -39.94 6.69 -7.73
C ALA A 66 -39.24 7.46 -8.85
N VAL A 67 -37.90 7.55 -8.82
CA VAL A 67 -37.06 8.18 -9.86
C VAL A 67 -37.32 7.50 -11.20
N LYS A 68 -37.40 8.30 -12.27
CA LYS A 68 -37.51 7.79 -13.64
C LYS A 68 -36.28 8.18 -14.44
N ALA A 69 -35.71 7.20 -15.13
CA ALA A 69 -34.56 7.41 -16.00
C ALA A 69 -34.76 6.70 -17.35
N PRO A 70 -33.99 7.05 -18.38
CA PRO A 70 -33.92 6.27 -19.61
C PRO A 70 -33.59 4.80 -19.36
N PHE A 71 -32.73 4.52 -18.36
CA PHE A 71 -32.52 3.19 -17.81
C PHE A 71 -32.31 3.28 -16.29
N LEU A 72 -33.09 2.50 -15.55
CA LEU A 72 -32.99 2.31 -14.11
C LEU A 72 -33.18 0.84 -13.79
N GLU A 73 -32.30 0.26 -12.98
CA GLU A 73 -32.41 -1.13 -12.53
C GLU A 73 -32.10 -1.24 -11.04
N GLN A 74 -32.99 -1.91 -10.31
CA GLN A 74 -32.90 -2.21 -8.87
C GLN A 74 -33.14 -3.71 -8.59
N PHE A 75 -32.98 -4.55 -9.59
CA PHE A 75 -33.12 -6.01 -9.59
C PHE A 75 -34.36 -6.54 -8.84
N ALA A 76 -35.47 -5.82 -8.98
CA ALA A 76 -36.78 -6.28 -8.54
C ALA A 76 -37.29 -7.44 -9.40
N ASP A 77 -38.44 -8.00 -9.07
CA ASP A 77 -39.07 -9.12 -9.78
C ASP A 77 -39.02 -8.97 -11.33
N GLY A 78 -38.81 -10.07 -12.01
CA GLY A 78 -38.74 -10.12 -13.48
C GLY A 78 -37.47 -9.56 -14.09
N TRP A 79 -36.39 -9.42 -13.30
CA TRP A 79 -35.06 -9.01 -13.78
C TRP A 79 -34.55 -9.94 -14.90
N ASP A 80 -34.79 -11.24 -14.80
CA ASP A 80 -34.41 -12.29 -15.75
C ASP A 80 -35.04 -12.14 -17.14
N SER A 81 -36.16 -11.42 -17.24
CA SER A 81 -36.75 -11.05 -18.51
C SER A 81 -35.95 -9.94 -19.22
N ARG A 82 -35.32 -9.06 -18.48
CA ARG A 82 -34.55 -7.90 -18.97
C ARG A 82 -33.07 -8.21 -19.20
N TRP A 83 -32.48 -8.93 -18.26
CA TRP A 83 -31.08 -9.32 -18.30
C TRP A 83 -30.89 -10.71 -18.91
N LYS A 84 -29.93 -10.84 -19.80
CA LYS A 84 -29.61 -12.11 -20.45
C LYS A 84 -28.14 -12.41 -20.27
N ALA A 85 -27.86 -13.57 -19.66
CA ALA A 85 -26.50 -14.10 -19.60
C ALA A 85 -26.01 -14.44 -21.02
N SER A 86 -24.74 -14.22 -21.27
CA SER A 86 -24.13 -14.51 -22.57
C SER A 86 -23.88 -16.00 -22.74
N HIS A 87 -24.18 -16.48 -23.91
CA HIS A 87 -23.81 -17.81 -24.41
C HIS A 87 -22.83 -17.71 -25.60
N ALA A 88 -22.04 -16.62 -25.63
CA ALA A 88 -21.00 -16.47 -26.64
C ALA A 88 -19.96 -17.59 -26.53
N LYS A 89 -19.53 -18.10 -27.67
CA LYS A 89 -18.55 -19.19 -27.79
C LYS A 89 -17.13 -18.62 -27.84
N LYS A 90 -16.18 -19.39 -27.36
CA LYS A 90 -14.75 -19.08 -27.55
C LYS A 90 -14.41 -19.18 -29.03
N ASP A 91 -13.56 -18.30 -29.52
CA ASP A 91 -12.95 -18.41 -30.85
C ASP A 91 -11.84 -19.48 -30.82
N THR A 92 -12.25 -20.74 -30.76
CA THR A 92 -11.34 -21.88 -30.78
C THR A 92 -11.23 -22.38 -32.22
N LYS A 93 -10.03 -22.49 -32.74
CA LYS A 93 -9.72 -23.11 -34.04
C LYS A 93 -9.89 -24.65 -34.02
N GLY A 94 -10.68 -25.18 -33.08
CA GLY A 94 -10.89 -26.61 -32.82
C GLY A 94 -12.36 -27.03 -32.96
N SER A 95 -12.61 -28.35 -32.98
CA SER A 95 -13.90 -28.96 -33.27
C SER A 95 -14.91 -28.97 -32.10
N GLU A 96 -14.58 -28.48 -30.91
CA GLU A 96 -15.47 -28.44 -29.76
C GLU A 96 -15.91 -27.01 -29.46
N GLU A 97 -17.22 -26.81 -29.42
CA GLU A 97 -17.84 -25.53 -29.06
C GLU A 97 -17.78 -25.35 -27.52
N GLU A 98 -16.88 -24.53 -27.05
CA GLU A 98 -16.82 -24.15 -25.63
C GLU A 98 -17.43 -22.76 -25.39
N TRP A 99 -18.18 -22.62 -24.28
CA TRP A 99 -18.68 -21.33 -23.87
C TRP A 99 -17.53 -20.43 -23.40
N ALA A 100 -17.55 -19.18 -23.85
CA ALA A 100 -16.57 -18.18 -23.40
C ALA A 100 -16.85 -17.72 -21.97
N TYR A 101 -18.12 -17.69 -21.57
CA TYR A 101 -18.59 -17.17 -20.31
C TYR A 101 -19.36 -18.27 -19.56
N VAL A 102 -18.67 -18.89 -18.62
CA VAL A 102 -19.19 -20.02 -17.81
C VAL A 102 -19.65 -19.59 -16.42
N GLY A 103 -19.43 -18.32 -16.08
CA GLY A 103 -19.81 -17.76 -14.80
C GLY A 103 -21.34 -17.60 -14.68
N GLU A 104 -21.86 -17.95 -13.54
CA GLU A 104 -23.28 -17.90 -13.21
C GLU A 104 -23.66 -16.54 -12.62
N TRP A 105 -24.88 -16.11 -12.89
CA TRP A 105 -25.47 -14.91 -12.34
C TRP A 105 -26.69 -15.25 -11.49
N ALA A 106 -26.82 -14.58 -10.36
CA ALA A 106 -27.99 -14.66 -9.49
C ALA A 106 -28.45 -13.26 -9.06
N VAL A 107 -29.70 -13.15 -8.65
CA VAL A 107 -30.18 -11.95 -7.94
C VAL A 107 -30.57 -12.36 -6.53
N GLU A 108 -29.86 -11.81 -5.56
CA GLU A 108 -29.99 -12.18 -4.15
C GLU A 108 -29.58 -11.03 -3.24
N GLU A 109 -30.06 -11.06 -1.99
CA GLU A 109 -29.62 -10.11 -0.97
C GLU A 109 -28.17 -10.39 -0.56
N PRO A 110 -27.38 -9.35 -0.25
CA PRO A 110 -26.02 -9.55 0.25
C PRO A 110 -26.02 -10.23 1.63
N TYR A 111 -25.08 -11.13 1.85
CA TYR A 111 -24.89 -11.84 3.13
C TYR A 111 -23.77 -11.25 3.99
N ILE A 112 -22.89 -10.44 3.40
CA ILE A 112 -21.86 -9.69 4.12
C ILE A 112 -22.36 -8.27 4.35
N TYR A 113 -22.34 -7.82 5.59
CA TYR A 113 -22.75 -6.47 6.00
C TYR A 113 -24.03 -6.00 5.32
N LYS A 114 -25.12 -6.75 5.53
CA LYS A 114 -26.43 -6.43 4.95
C LYS A 114 -26.92 -5.07 5.45
N GLY A 115 -27.04 -4.11 4.54
CA GLY A 115 -27.44 -2.74 4.88
C GLY A 115 -28.95 -2.50 4.92
N GLN A 116 -29.72 -3.26 4.13
CA GLN A 116 -31.18 -3.17 4.04
C GLN A 116 -31.80 -4.57 3.86
N VAL A 117 -33.04 -4.75 4.31
CA VAL A 117 -33.81 -5.97 4.10
C VAL A 117 -34.56 -5.86 2.78
N GLY A 118 -34.51 -6.91 1.94
CA GLY A 118 -35.19 -6.95 0.64
C GLY A 118 -34.44 -6.23 -0.48
N ASP A 119 -33.20 -5.77 -0.26
CA ASP A 119 -32.36 -5.12 -1.25
C ASP A 119 -31.55 -6.16 -2.02
N ASN A 120 -31.92 -6.44 -3.27
CA ASN A 120 -31.33 -7.48 -4.09
C ASN A 120 -30.30 -6.91 -5.05
N TYR A 121 -29.22 -7.67 -5.23
CA TYR A 121 -28.10 -7.34 -6.12
C TYR A 121 -27.99 -8.38 -7.22
N LEU A 122 -27.57 -7.96 -8.41
CA LEU A 122 -27.06 -8.86 -9.43
C LEU A 122 -25.67 -9.34 -9.03
N VAL A 123 -25.47 -10.64 -8.87
CA VAL A 123 -24.26 -11.23 -8.30
C VAL A 123 -23.59 -12.18 -9.29
N ALA A 124 -22.29 -11.95 -9.57
CA ALA A 124 -21.41 -12.88 -10.26
C ALA A 124 -20.94 -13.95 -9.25
N LYS A 125 -21.42 -15.19 -9.41
CA LYS A 125 -21.35 -16.23 -8.37
C LYS A 125 -20.04 -17.03 -8.31
N ASN A 126 -19.38 -17.21 -9.44
CA ASN A 126 -18.24 -18.13 -9.52
C ASN A 126 -16.92 -17.38 -9.36
N ALA A 127 -15.98 -18.00 -8.64
CA ALA A 127 -14.59 -17.58 -8.62
C ALA A 127 -13.84 -18.09 -9.85
N ALA A 128 -12.79 -17.38 -10.26
CA ALA A 128 -11.90 -17.73 -11.37
C ALA A 128 -12.65 -18.04 -12.67
N ALA A 129 -13.68 -17.24 -12.99
CA ALA A 129 -14.54 -17.45 -14.14
C ALA A 129 -14.76 -16.15 -14.94
N HIS A 130 -15.02 -16.33 -16.24
CA HIS A 130 -15.53 -15.27 -17.10
C HIS A 130 -17.05 -15.18 -16.96
N HIS A 131 -17.55 -13.99 -16.72
CA HIS A 131 -18.97 -13.68 -16.59
C HIS A 131 -19.36 -12.66 -17.65
N ALA A 132 -20.49 -12.86 -18.32
CA ALA A 132 -21.08 -11.83 -19.18
C ALA A 132 -22.60 -11.85 -19.08
N ILE A 133 -23.20 -10.68 -18.89
CA ILE A 133 -24.65 -10.48 -18.86
C ILE A 133 -24.97 -9.08 -19.38
N SER A 134 -26.09 -8.92 -20.06
CA SER A 134 -26.49 -7.61 -20.59
C SER A 134 -27.99 -7.37 -20.53
N ALA A 135 -28.38 -6.08 -20.53
CA ALA A 135 -29.75 -5.64 -20.62
C ALA A 135 -29.89 -4.57 -21.71
N LYS A 136 -30.88 -4.75 -22.62
CA LYS A 136 -31.22 -3.73 -23.62
C LYS A 136 -31.97 -2.57 -22.98
N PHE A 137 -31.65 -1.36 -23.40
CA PHE A 137 -32.44 -0.19 -23.00
C PHE A 137 -33.82 -0.21 -23.66
N PRO A 138 -34.89 0.22 -22.98
CA PRO A 138 -36.22 0.32 -23.57
C PRO A 138 -36.24 1.22 -24.82
N LYS A 139 -35.40 2.24 -24.81
CA LYS A 139 -35.10 3.11 -25.95
C LYS A 139 -33.62 3.43 -25.91
N LYS A 140 -32.98 3.52 -27.07
CA LYS A 140 -31.58 3.95 -27.15
C LYS A 140 -31.35 5.27 -26.42
N ILE A 141 -30.25 5.37 -25.72
CA ILE A 141 -29.83 6.58 -25.04
C ILE A 141 -28.87 7.34 -25.96
N ASP A 142 -29.26 8.53 -26.37
CA ASP A 142 -28.45 9.43 -27.20
C ASP A 142 -27.99 10.61 -26.34
N PRO A 143 -26.71 10.67 -25.92
CA PRO A 143 -26.18 11.72 -25.06
C PRO A 143 -25.80 13.00 -25.81
N LYS A 144 -25.95 13.05 -27.14
CA LYS A 144 -25.52 14.18 -27.94
C LYS A 144 -26.10 15.50 -27.44
N GLY A 145 -25.23 16.43 -27.06
CA GLY A 145 -25.60 17.75 -26.54
C GLY A 145 -26.28 17.74 -25.18
N LYS A 146 -26.23 16.63 -24.45
CA LYS A 146 -26.82 16.47 -23.11
C LYS A 146 -25.76 15.99 -22.11
N THR A 147 -26.00 16.25 -20.83
CA THR A 147 -25.24 15.60 -19.77
C THR A 147 -25.53 14.11 -19.79
N LEU A 148 -24.49 13.29 -19.73
CA LEU A 148 -24.61 11.84 -19.49
C LEU A 148 -24.25 11.56 -18.03
N VAL A 149 -25.12 10.84 -17.32
CA VAL A 149 -24.89 10.38 -15.96
C VAL A 149 -24.99 8.87 -15.95
N VAL A 150 -23.94 8.21 -15.46
CA VAL A 150 -23.85 6.77 -15.26
C VAL A 150 -23.52 6.54 -13.79
N GLN A 151 -24.43 5.90 -13.06
CA GLN A 151 -24.25 5.64 -11.64
C GLN A 151 -24.65 4.21 -11.32
N TYR A 152 -23.93 3.55 -10.43
CA TYR A 152 -24.28 2.23 -9.92
C TYR A 152 -23.53 1.90 -8.64
N GLU A 153 -24.05 0.95 -7.89
CA GLU A 153 -23.47 0.42 -6.68
C GLU A 153 -22.70 -0.86 -6.97
N VAL A 154 -21.55 -1.03 -6.29
CA VAL A 154 -20.72 -2.24 -6.33
C VAL A 154 -20.46 -2.70 -4.91
N LYS A 155 -20.64 -4.00 -4.67
CA LYS A 155 -20.31 -4.63 -3.40
C LYS A 155 -19.44 -5.86 -3.63
N LEU A 156 -18.26 -5.88 -3.01
CA LEU A 156 -17.27 -6.94 -3.15
C LEU A 156 -17.31 -7.85 -1.93
N GLN A 157 -18.29 -8.74 -1.83
CA GLN A 157 -18.55 -9.53 -0.61
C GLN A 157 -17.38 -10.39 -0.14
N LYS A 158 -16.48 -10.75 -1.05
CA LYS A 158 -15.21 -11.47 -0.77
C LYS A 158 -13.96 -10.65 -1.08
N GLY A 159 -14.10 -9.32 -1.21
CA GLY A 159 -13.02 -8.47 -1.68
C GLY A 159 -12.74 -8.66 -3.16
N LEU A 160 -11.64 -8.07 -3.66
CA LEU A 160 -11.19 -8.21 -5.05
C LEU A 160 -9.66 -8.17 -5.09
N GLU A 161 -9.01 -9.28 -5.38
CA GLU A 161 -7.57 -9.38 -5.57
C GLU A 161 -7.17 -9.20 -7.03
N CYS A 162 -7.92 -9.86 -7.95
CA CYS A 162 -7.76 -9.68 -9.37
C CYS A 162 -9.11 -9.90 -10.07
N GLY A 163 -9.59 -8.87 -10.74
CA GLY A 163 -10.85 -8.90 -11.48
C GLY A 163 -11.45 -7.53 -11.70
N GLY A 164 -12.50 -7.48 -12.49
CA GLY A 164 -13.26 -6.29 -12.79
C GLY A 164 -14.63 -6.27 -12.11
N ALA A 165 -15.10 -5.05 -11.83
CA ALA A 165 -16.48 -4.77 -11.47
C ALA A 165 -16.99 -3.54 -12.23
N TYR A 166 -16.52 -3.37 -13.45
CA TYR A 166 -16.90 -2.30 -14.37
C TYR A 166 -18.08 -2.70 -15.27
N MET A 167 -18.80 -1.71 -15.74
CA MET A 167 -19.85 -1.88 -16.76
C MET A 167 -19.40 -1.38 -18.13
N LYS A 168 -20.02 -1.88 -19.18
CA LYS A 168 -19.92 -1.42 -20.56
C LYS A 168 -21.26 -0.89 -21.06
N LEU A 169 -21.27 0.31 -21.62
CA LEU A 169 -22.41 0.86 -22.36
C LEU A 169 -22.25 0.51 -23.84
N LEU A 170 -23.09 -0.40 -24.31
CA LEU A 170 -22.94 -1.00 -25.63
C LEU A 170 -23.52 -0.10 -26.71
N ARG A 171 -22.81 -0.03 -27.86
CA ARG A 171 -23.23 0.78 -29.00
C ARG A 171 -24.56 0.27 -29.57
N ASP A 172 -25.46 1.19 -29.91
CA ASP A 172 -26.73 0.86 -30.62
C ASP A 172 -26.43 0.46 -32.05
N THR A 173 -26.32 -0.86 -32.29
CA THR A 173 -26.06 -1.45 -33.60
C THR A 173 -27.05 -2.58 -33.90
N LYS A 174 -27.19 -2.93 -35.19
CA LYS A 174 -28.01 -4.07 -35.57
C LYS A 174 -27.45 -5.42 -35.10
N ALA A 175 -26.16 -5.47 -34.82
CA ALA A 175 -25.43 -6.62 -34.28
C ALA A 175 -25.51 -6.74 -32.75
N LEU A 176 -26.32 -5.92 -32.07
CA LEU A 176 -26.46 -5.98 -30.62
C LEU A 176 -27.39 -7.16 -30.22
N HIS A 177 -26.74 -8.28 -29.92
CA HIS A 177 -27.41 -9.49 -29.43
C HIS A 177 -26.96 -9.78 -27.99
N GLN A 178 -27.94 -9.83 -27.06
CA GLN A 178 -27.62 -10.02 -25.64
C GLN A 178 -26.97 -11.38 -25.34
N GLU A 179 -27.48 -12.43 -26.01
CA GLU A 179 -26.97 -13.80 -25.82
C GLU A 179 -25.58 -14.03 -26.43
N GLU A 180 -25.10 -13.13 -27.28
CA GLU A 180 -23.78 -13.17 -27.91
C GLU A 180 -22.86 -12.08 -27.38
N PHE A 181 -23.25 -11.43 -26.31
CA PHE A 181 -22.46 -10.36 -25.69
C PHE A 181 -21.10 -10.89 -25.23
N SER A 182 -20.04 -10.25 -25.68
CA SER A 182 -18.66 -10.68 -25.41
C SER A 182 -17.70 -9.48 -25.33
N ASN A 183 -16.43 -9.76 -25.07
CA ASN A 183 -15.36 -8.76 -25.12
C ASN A 183 -15.24 -8.07 -26.49
N ALA A 184 -15.61 -8.76 -27.58
CA ALA A 184 -15.62 -8.21 -28.94
C ALA A 184 -16.84 -7.32 -29.23
N SER A 185 -17.83 -7.29 -28.35
CA SER A 185 -19.03 -6.47 -28.56
C SER A 185 -18.71 -4.99 -28.55
N PRO A 186 -19.11 -4.21 -29.59
CA PRO A 186 -18.83 -2.80 -29.66
C PRO A 186 -19.45 -2.04 -28.49
N TYR A 187 -18.65 -1.27 -27.79
CA TYR A 187 -19.11 -0.42 -26.68
C TYR A 187 -18.75 1.06 -26.92
N VAL A 188 -19.40 1.94 -26.21
CA VAL A 188 -19.16 3.38 -26.23
C VAL A 188 -18.34 3.81 -25.02
N ILE A 189 -18.72 3.34 -23.85
CA ILE A 189 -18.07 3.67 -22.57
C ILE A 189 -17.88 2.39 -21.76
N MET A 190 -16.73 2.27 -21.10
CA MET A 190 -16.45 1.33 -20.02
C MET A 190 -16.17 2.16 -18.75
N PHE A 191 -16.88 1.85 -17.67
CA PHE A 191 -16.76 2.62 -16.42
C PHE A 191 -16.87 1.71 -15.20
N GLY A 192 -15.99 1.92 -14.21
CA GLY A 192 -16.07 1.30 -12.90
C GLY A 192 -14.77 0.66 -12.41
N PRO A 193 -14.82 0.02 -11.23
CA PRO A 193 -13.66 -0.50 -10.54
C PRO A 193 -13.05 -1.72 -11.24
N ASP A 194 -11.71 -1.77 -11.19
CA ASP A 194 -10.88 -2.88 -11.64
C ASP A 194 -9.64 -2.96 -10.77
N LYS A 195 -9.29 -4.16 -10.37
CA LYS A 195 -8.08 -4.42 -9.59
C LYS A 195 -7.42 -5.71 -10.03
N CYS A 196 -6.09 -5.69 -10.19
CA CYS A 196 -5.30 -6.91 -10.32
C CYS A 196 -3.87 -6.66 -9.83
N GLY A 197 -3.46 -7.38 -8.81
CA GLY A 197 -2.16 -7.18 -8.16
C GLY A 197 -1.99 -5.75 -7.65
N HIS A 198 -0.98 -5.05 -8.16
CA HIS A 198 -0.69 -3.66 -7.79
C HIS A 198 -1.57 -2.64 -8.52
N THR A 199 -2.24 -3.05 -9.60
CA THR A 199 -3.16 -2.17 -10.33
C THR A 199 -4.48 -2.09 -9.58
N ASN A 200 -4.91 -0.88 -9.25
CA ASN A 200 -6.22 -0.57 -8.66
C ASN A 200 -6.71 0.75 -9.25
N LYS A 201 -7.82 0.72 -9.95
CA LYS A 201 -8.35 1.90 -10.63
C LYS A 201 -9.85 1.82 -10.87
N VAL A 202 -10.46 2.99 -10.99
CA VAL A 202 -11.79 3.13 -11.57
C VAL A 202 -11.61 3.47 -13.04
N HIS A 203 -11.94 2.55 -13.94
CA HIS A 203 -11.90 2.77 -15.37
C HIS A 203 -12.85 3.89 -15.79
N PHE A 204 -12.38 4.76 -16.64
CA PHE A 204 -13.17 5.51 -17.59
C PHE A 204 -12.47 5.43 -18.93
N ILE A 205 -13.02 4.60 -19.79
CA ILE A 205 -12.55 4.35 -21.16
C ILE A 205 -13.71 4.67 -22.09
N PHE A 206 -13.44 5.37 -23.18
CA PHE A 206 -14.44 5.54 -24.22
C PHE A 206 -13.87 5.27 -25.61
N ASN A 207 -14.70 4.74 -26.49
CA ASN A 207 -14.35 4.50 -27.88
C ASN A 207 -14.59 5.76 -28.70
N HIS A 208 -13.51 6.37 -29.17
CA HIS A 208 -13.55 7.53 -30.04
C HIS A 208 -13.48 7.10 -31.50
N LYS A 209 -14.42 7.61 -32.30
CA LYS A 209 -14.43 7.38 -33.74
C LYS A 209 -13.59 8.42 -34.44
N ASN A 210 -12.52 8.00 -35.11
CA ASN A 210 -11.69 8.90 -35.92
C ASN A 210 -12.54 9.51 -37.05
N PRO A 211 -12.68 10.83 -37.14
CA PRO A 211 -13.53 11.49 -38.14
C PRO A 211 -13.00 11.38 -39.57
N LYS A 212 -11.70 11.04 -39.75
CA LYS A 212 -11.10 10.85 -41.09
C LYS A 212 -11.22 9.43 -41.57
N THR A 213 -10.86 8.44 -40.73
CA THR A 213 -10.80 7.02 -41.12
C THR A 213 -12.10 6.28 -40.82
N GLY A 214 -12.88 6.76 -39.86
CA GLY A 214 -14.04 6.09 -39.32
C GLY A 214 -13.73 4.91 -38.39
N GLU A 215 -12.45 4.66 -38.09
CA GLU A 215 -12.00 3.63 -37.17
C GLU A 215 -12.21 4.07 -35.72
N TYR A 216 -12.32 3.08 -34.82
CA TYR A 216 -12.52 3.33 -33.41
C TYR A 216 -11.22 3.08 -32.64
N GLU A 217 -10.94 3.97 -31.70
CA GLU A 217 -9.80 3.85 -30.79
C GLU A 217 -10.24 4.10 -29.37
N GLU A 218 -9.80 3.24 -28.46
CA GLU A 218 -10.06 3.40 -27.04
C GLU A 218 -9.23 4.54 -26.45
N LYS A 219 -9.89 5.43 -25.74
CA LYS A 219 -9.28 6.53 -24.99
C LYS A 219 -9.39 6.24 -23.51
N HIS A 220 -8.26 6.05 -22.85
CA HIS A 220 -8.17 5.68 -21.45
C HIS A 220 -7.87 6.90 -20.59
N LEU A 221 -8.56 7.08 -19.46
CA LEU A 221 -8.24 8.13 -18.51
C LEU A 221 -6.81 7.95 -17.97
N SER A 222 -5.96 8.98 -18.15
CA SER A 222 -4.52 8.90 -17.87
C SER A 222 -4.17 8.75 -16.38
N ALA A 223 -4.99 9.27 -15.49
CA ALA A 223 -4.81 9.16 -14.05
C ALA A 223 -6.13 8.81 -13.38
N PRO A 224 -6.57 7.54 -13.50
CA PRO A 224 -7.82 7.10 -12.90
C PRO A 224 -7.73 7.08 -11.38
N PRO A 225 -8.83 7.37 -10.65
CA PRO A 225 -8.86 7.23 -9.21
C PRO A 225 -8.81 5.76 -8.79
N GLN A 226 -8.43 5.51 -7.55
CA GLN A 226 -8.43 4.16 -6.98
C GLN A 226 -9.84 3.73 -6.60
N ALA A 227 -10.13 2.45 -6.80
CA ALA A 227 -11.35 1.80 -6.34
C ALA A 227 -11.24 1.39 -4.86
N GLU A 228 -12.37 1.35 -4.16
CA GLU A 228 -12.47 0.72 -2.85
C GLU A 228 -12.59 -0.80 -2.99
N ILE A 229 -11.89 -1.53 -2.12
CA ILE A 229 -11.77 -2.99 -2.22
C ILE A 229 -12.26 -3.69 -0.94
N ASP A 230 -12.84 -2.93 -0.03
CA ASP A 230 -13.46 -3.50 1.16
C ASP A 230 -14.77 -4.26 0.81
N LYS A 231 -15.47 -4.75 1.84
CA LYS A 231 -16.65 -5.62 1.65
C LYS A 231 -17.99 -4.89 1.77
N ILE A 232 -17.94 -3.56 1.90
CA ILE A 232 -19.16 -2.76 1.92
C ILE A 232 -19.54 -2.30 0.52
N THR A 233 -20.74 -1.76 0.39
CA THR A 233 -21.21 -1.18 -0.87
C THR A 233 -20.55 0.17 -1.13
N HIS A 234 -20.11 0.38 -2.38
CA HIS A 234 -19.59 1.66 -2.88
C HIS A 234 -20.36 2.14 -4.09
N LEU A 235 -20.61 3.44 -4.14
CA LEU A 235 -21.32 4.12 -5.22
C LEU A 235 -20.32 4.76 -6.18
N TYR A 236 -20.39 4.38 -7.45
CA TYR A 236 -19.59 4.97 -8.53
C TYR A 236 -20.47 5.77 -9.47
N THR A 237 -20.12 7.04 -9.67
CA THR A 237 -20.86 7.95 -10.55
C THR A 237 -19.92 8.61 -11.55
N LEU A 238 -20.25 8.52 -12.84
CA LEU A 238 -19.63 9.24 -13.93
C LEU A 238 -20.61 10.27 -14.48
N ILE A 239 -20.19 11.51 -14.55
CA ILE A 239 -20.94 12.61 -15.14
C ILE A 239 -20.10 13.16 -16.30
N VAL A 240 -20.65 13.19 -17.52
CA VAL A 240 -20.00 13.81 -18.68
C VAL A 240 -20.88 14.93 -19.19
N GLN A 241 -20.30 16.13 -19.26
CA GLN A 241 -21.00 17.34 -19.69
C GLN A 241 -20.84 17.59 -21.19
N PRO A 242 -21.80 18.30 -21.84
CA PRO A 242 -21.69 18.65 -23.28
C PRO A 242 -20.48 19.50 -23.64
N ASN A 243 -19.86 20.16 -22.66
CA ASN A 243 -18.65 20.97 -22.83
C ASN A 243 -17.35 20.16 -22.79
N ASN A 244 -17.45 18.82 -22.86
CA ASN A 244 -16.36 17.85 -22.79
C ASN A 244 -15.69 17.73 -21.41
N THR A 245 -16.28 18.26 -20.34
CA THR A 245 -15.80 17.99 -18.99
C THR A 245 -16.43 16.71 -18.44
N PHE A 246 -15.70 16.04 -17.56
CA PHE A 246 -16.21 14.89 -16.83
C PHE A 246 -15.92 15.03 -15.34
N THR A 247 -16.74 14.37 -14.55
CA THR A 247 -16.57 14.21 -13.11
C THR A 247 -16.78 12.74 -12.75
N ILE A 248 -15.87 12.16 -11.98
CA ILE A 248 -16.04 10.84 -11.36
C ILE A 248 -16.24 11.06 -9.86
N GLN A 249 -17.31 10.50 -9.34
CA GLN A 249 -17.58 10.49 -7.91
C GLN A 249 -17.52 9.06 -7.37
N LYS A 250 -17.07 8.93 -6.14
CA LYS A 250 -17.10 7.72 -5.34
C LYS A 250 -17.77 8.04 -4.02
N ASP A 251 -18.84 7.31 -3.69
CA ASP A 251 -19.63 7.50 -2.46
C ASP A 251 -20.21 8.93 -2.32
N GLY A 252 -20.47 9.59 -3.45
CA GLY A 252 -20.95 10.96 -3.52
C GLY A 252 -19.84 12.02 -3.57
N ASP A 253 -18.61 11.69 -3.22
CA ASP A 253 -17.48 12.61 -3.25
C ASP A 253 -16.80 12.64 -4.60
N THR A 254 -16.44 13.83 -5.09
CA THR A 254 -15.69 13.99 -6.33
C THR A 254 -14.24 13.53 -6.13
N VAL A 255 -13.86 12.45 -6.82
CA VAL A 255 -12.51 11.88 -6.75
C VAL A 255 -11.65 12.20 -7.98
N ARG A 256 -12.29 12.58 -9.09
CA ARG A 256 -11.61 12.99 -10.31
C ARG A 256 -12.51 13.88 -11.15
N GLU A 257 -11.94 14.93 -11.73
CA GLU A 257 -12.59 15.76 -12.73
C GLU A 257 -11.59 16.18 -13.82
N GLY A 258 -12.07 16.55 -14.98
CA GLY A 258 -11.22 16.97 -16.05
C GLY A 258 -11.92 17.12 -17.40
N SER A 259 -11.11 17.14 -18.46
CA SER A 259 -11.55 17.26 -19.85
C SER A 259 -11.27 16.00 -20.64
N LEU A 260 -12.20 15.60 -21.49
CA LEU A 260 -12.00 14.50 -22.45
C LEU A 260 -10.89 14.83 -23.47
N LEU A 261 -10.59 16.10 -23.68
CA LEU A 261 -9.59 16.54 -24.66
C LEU A 261 -8.15 16.39 -24.17
N ASP A 262 -7.93 16.51 -22.83
CA ASP A 262 -6.58 16.71 -22.29
C ASP A 262 -6.11 15.56 -21.37
N GLN A 263 -7.02 14.70 -20.91
CA GLN A 263 -6.72 13.76 -19.84
C GLN A 263 -6.88 12.28 -20.24
N PHE A 264 -6.82 12.01 -21.52
CA PHE A 264 -6.92 10.65 -22.05
C PHE A 264 -5.70 10.28 -22.89
N SER A 265 -5.36 9.01 -22.88
CA SER A 265 -4.29 8.41 -23.66
C SER A 265 -4.82 7.19 -24.42
N PRO A 266 -4.59 7.10 -25.73
CA PRO A 266 -4.08 8.15 -26.61
C PRO A 266 -4.94 9.41 -26.58
N ALA A 267 -4.38 10.57 -26.91
CA ALA A 267 -5.12 11.83 -26.97
C ALA A 267 -6.29 11.75 -27.98
N VAL A 268 -7.39 12.45 -27.69
CA VAL A 268 -8.54 12.51 -28.62
C VAL A 268 -8.12 13.10 -29.94
N ASN A 269 -7.43 14.24 -29.90
CA ASN A 269 -6.88 14.90 -31.08
C ASN A 269 -5.38 14.56 -31.18
N PRO A 270 -4.91 14.04 -32.31
CA PRO A 270 -3.49 13.80 -32.53
C PRO A 270 -2.69 15.12 -32.53
N ASP A 271 -1.39 15.03 -32.28
CA ASP A 271 -0.50 16.18 -32.39
C ASP A 271 -0.53 16.77 -33.79
N LYS A 272 -0.51 18.12 -33.86
CA LYS A 272 -0.49 18.88 -35.14
C LYS A 272 0.78 18.63 -35.94
N GLU A 273 1.88 18.38 -35.24
CA GLU A 273 3.19 18.14 -35.81
C GLU A 273 3.76 16.84 -35.22
N ILE A 274 4.42 16.07 -36.05
CA ILE A 274 5.13 14.85 -35.69
C ILE A 274 6.59 14.98 -36.13
N ASP A 275 7.43 14.14 -35.54
CA ASP A 275 8.80 13.99 -36.01
C ASP A 275 8.79 13.42 -37.44
N ASP A 276 9.61 14.00 -38.32
CA ASP A 276 9.75 13.49 -39.69
C ASP A 276 10.40 12.08 -39.65
N PRO A 277 9.66 11.01 -39.99
CA PRO A 277 10.20 9.66 -39.96
C PRO A 277 11.32 9.42 -40.98
N LYS A 278 11.54 10.35 -41.90
CA LYS A 278 12.59 10.31 -42.90
C LYS A 278 13.82 11.12 -42.48
N ASP A 279 13.74 11.90 -41.45
CA ASP A 279 14.85 12.69 -40.93
C ASP A 279 15.68 11.81 -39.99
N THR A 280 16.84 11.41 -40.44
CA THR A 280 17.74 10.56 -39.70
C THR A 280 18.91 11.39 -39.15
N LYS A 281 19.40 11.02 -37.99
CA LYS A 281 20.56 11.65 -37.39
C LYS A 281 21.75 11.57 -38.36
N PRO A 282 22.38 12.71 -38.69
CA PRO A 282 23.60 12.70 -39.47
C PRO A 282 24.72 11.91 -38.79
N GLU A 283 25.52 11.18 -39.56
CA GLU A 283 26.61 10.37 -39.01
C GLU A 283 27.68 11.24 -38.34
N ASP A 284 27.83 12.48 -38.78
CA ASP A 284 28.75 13.47 -38.25
C ASP A 284 28.19 14.30 -37.08
N TRP A 285 27.00 13.95 -36.55
CA TRP A 285 26.42 14.64 -35.43
C TRP A 285 27.10 14.25 -34.13
N VAL A 286 27.65 15.25 -33.43
CA VAL A 286 28.40 15.06 -32.20
C VAL A 286 27.47 15.06 -30.99
N ASP A 287 27.39 13.94 -30.30
CA ASP A 287 26.56 13.77 -29.08
C ASP A 287 27.27 14.19 -27.78
N GLU A 288 28.61 14.27 -27.84
CA GLU A 288 29.41 14.54 -26.67
C GLU A 288 29.50 16.05 -26.45
N ALA A 289 28.79 16.54 -25.42
CA ALA A 289 28.81 17.96 -25.06
C ALA A 289 30.16 18.42 -24.48
N ARG A 290 30.95 17.50 -23.93
CA ARG A 290 32.27 17.77 -23.35
C ARG A 290 33.25 16.72 -23.81
N ILE A 291 34.44 17.15 -24.13
CA ILE A 291 35.56 16.29 -24.54
C ILE A 291 36.78 16.54 -23.64
N PRO A 292 37.68 15.55 -23.49
CA PRO A 292 38.97 15.82 -22.87
C PRO A 292 39.68 16.93 -23.65
N ASP A 293 40.25 17.88 -22.93
CA ASP A 293 41.01 18.98 -23.55
C ASP A 293 42.18 18.42 -24.34
N PRO A 294 42.20 18.59 -25.70
CA PRO A 294 43.28 18.06 -26.53
C PRO A 294 44.61 18.80 -26.34
N ASP A 295 44.58 20.01 -25.79
CA ASP A 295 45.78 20.83 -25.55
C ASP A 295 46.31 20.64 -24.13
N ALA A 296 45.59 19.93 -23.27
CA ALA A 296 46.04 19.66 -21.91
C ALA A 296 47.18 18.64 -21.90
N THR A 297 48.27 18.99 -21.27
CA THR A 297 49.42 18.11 -21.06
C THR A 297 49.54 17.73 -19.61
N LYS A 298 50.00 16.49 -19.39
CA LYS A 298 50.26 16.02 -18.02
C LYS A 298 51.33 16.90 -17.37
N PRO A 299 51.11 17.45 -16.18
CA PRO A 299 52.15 18.20 -15.45
C PRO A 299 53.35 17.32 -15.13
N ASP A 300 54.54 17.88 -15.21
CA ASP A 300 55.80 17.15 -14.99
C ASP A 300 55.90 16.60 -13.55
N ASP A 301 55.20 17.23 -12.61
CA ASP A 301 55.11 16.83 -11.19
C ASP A 301 54.01 15.82 -10.88
N TRP A 302 53.30 15.32 -11.91
CA TRP A 302 52.24 14.32 -11.71
C TRP A 302 52.84 12.91 -11.76
N ASP A 303 53.04 12.33 -10.58
CA ASP A 303 53.50 10.96 -10.42
C ASP A 303 52.33 9.97 -10.40
N GLU A 304 52.19 9.18 -11.45
CA GLU A 304 51.15 8.14 -11.57
C GLU A 304 51.54 6.84 -10.87
N ASP A 305 52.83 6.66 -10.60
CA ASP A 305 53.38 5.45 -9.97
C ASP A 305 53.50 5.61 -8.44
N ALA A 306 53.13 6.79 -7.90
CA ALA A 306 53.11 7.01 -6.47
C ALA A 306 52.21 5.97 -5.79
N PRO A 307 52.64 5.32 -4.72
CA PRO A 307 51.81 4.35 -4.02
C PRO A 307 50.64 5.03 -3.33
N PHE A 308 49.48 4.36 -3.34
CA PHE A 308 48.23 4.85 -2.70
C PHE A 308 48.42 5.05 -1.19
N GLU A 309 49.17 4.17 -0.55
CA GLU A 309 49.45 4.21 0.88
C GLU A 309 50.98 4.19 1.11
N ILE A 310 51.39 4.91 2.13
CA ILE A 310 52.79 4.94 2.62
C ILE A 310 52.83 4.58 4.09
N VAL A 311 53.99 4.09 4.54
CA VAL A 311 54.22 3.79 5.96
C VAL A 311 54.15 5.08 6.78
N ASP A 312 53.38 5.06 7.86
CA ASP A 312 53.38 6.18 8.81
C ASP A 312 54.63 6.17 9.67
N GLU A 313 55.64 6.94 9.22
CA GLU A 313 56.93 7.01 9.93
C GLU A 313 56.83 7.64 11.33
N GLU A 314 55.77 8.42 11.58
CA GLU A 314 55.55 9.08 12.87
C GLU A 314 54.87 8.17 13.88
N ALA A 315 54.26 7.08 13.41
CA ALA A 315 53.61 6.13 14.29
C ALA A 315 54.61 5.42 15.20
N THR A 316 54.30 5.39 16.46
CA THR A 316 55.05 4.66 17.49
C THR A 316 54.19 3.56 18.07
N MET A 317 54.83 2.47 18.47
CA MET A 317 54.14 1.37 19.12
C MET A 317 53.45 1.87 20.42
N PRO A 318 52.17 1.61 20.62
CA PRO A 318 51.51 1.92 21.88
C PRO A 318 52.19 1.24 23.07
N GLU A 319 52.21 1.92 24.24
CA GLU A 319 52.85 1.38 25.44
C GLU A 319 52.19 0.09 25.97
N ASP A 320 50.92 -0.08 25.71
CA ASP A 320 50.13 -1.26 26.10
C ASP A 320 50.10 -2.37 25.04
N TRP A 321 50.89 -2.25 23.95
CA TRP A 321 50.95 -3.26 22.90
C TRP A 321 51.71 -4.52 23.39
N LEU A 322 51.07 -5.68 23.26
CA LEU A 322 51.66 -6.96 23.69
C LEU A 322 52.39 -7.67 22.55
N GLU A 323 53.61 -7.27 22.26
CA GLU A 323 54.39 -7.75 21.11
C GLU A 323 54.66 -9.26 21.12
N ASN A 324 54.84 -9.85 22.33
CA ASN A 324 55.13 -11.26 22.50
C ASN A 324 53.88 -12.16 22.69
N GLU A 325 52.72 -11.59 22.75
CA GLU A 325 51.48 -12.35 22.85
C GLU A 325 50.86 -12.56 21.47
N PRO A 326 50.48 -13.79 21.11
CA PRO A 326 49.80 -14.02 19.84
C PRO A 326 48.37 -13.41 19.88
N SER A 327 47.92 -12.86 18.75
CA SER A 327 46.58 -12.28 18.62
C SER A 327 45.47 -13.32 18.74
N THR A 328 45.78 -14.57 18.45
CA THR A 328 44.83 -15.69 18.55
C THR A 328 45.50 -16.85 19.27
N ILE A 329 44.75 -17.62 20.02
CA ILE A 329 45.20 -18.80 20.75
C ILE A 329 44.23 -19.96 20.46
N PRO A 330 44.67 -21.22 20.60
CA PRO A 330 43.74 -22.35 20.63
C PRO A 330 42.75 -22.15 21.76
N ASP A 331 41.47 -22.40 21.50
CA ASP A 331 40.41 -22.25 22.47
C ASP A 331 40.64 -23.16 23.69
N PRO A 332 40.91 -22.59 24.89
CA PRO A 332 41.18 -23.38 26.07
C PRO A 332 39.97 -24.13 26.62
N GLU A 333 38.76 -23.74 26.17
CA GLU A 333 37.50 -24.39 26.59
C GLU A 333 37.05 -25.45 25.58
N ALA A 334 37.63 -25.48 24.40
CA ALA A 334 37.28 -26.46 23.39
C ALA A 334 37.74 -27.87 23.80
N GLN A 335 36.80 -28.80 23.77
CA GLN A 335 37.08 -30.19 24.01
C GLN A 335 36.96 -30.99 22.72
N LYS A 336 37.78 -32.04 22.59
CA LYS A 336 37.70 -32.95 21.46
C LYS A 336 36.30 -33.62 21.50
N PRO A 337 35.52 -33.57 20.41
CA PRO A 337 34.27 -34.29 20.32
C PRO A 337 34.44 -35.80 20.61
N GLU A 338 33.47 -36.40 21.29
CA GLU A 338 33.55 -37.84 21.64
C GLU A 338 33.52 -38.74 20.40
N ASP A 339 32.96 -38.24 19.31
CA ASP A 339 32.82 -38.93 18.02
C ASP A 339 33.97 -38.64 17.02
N TRP A 340 34.99 -37.90 17.45
CA TRP A 340 36.18 -37.61 16.61
C TRP A 340 37.16 -38.75 16.62
N ASP A 341 37.44 -39.35 15.48
CA ASP A 341 38.39 -40.44 15.33
C ASP A 341 39.71 -39.93 14.68
N ASP A 342 40.79 -39.98 15.46
CA ASP A 342 42.12 -39.50 14.99
C ASP A 342 42.68 -40.35 13.82
N GLU A 343 42.21 -41.57 13.60
CA GLU A 343 42.59 -42.42 12.48
C GLU A 343 41.85 -42.04 11.18
N GLU A 344 40.60 -41.55 11.29
CA GLU A 344 39.76 -41.19 10.16
C GLU A 344 39.79 -39.65 9.91
N ASP A 345 39.75 -38.83 10.99
CA ASP A 345 39.61 -37.36 10.93
C ASP A 345 40.92 -36.60 11.11
N GLY A 346 42.00 -37.32 11.50
CA GLY A 346 43.32 -36.74 11.81
C GLY A 346 43.40 -36.19 13.24
N ASP A 347 44.60 -35.77 13.65
CA ASP A 347 44.84 -35.20 14.98
C ASP A 347 43.94 -34.01 15.24
N TRP A 348 43.13 -34.08 16.30
CA TRP A 348 42.25 -32.97 16.65
C TRP A 348 43.01 -31.73 17.13
N VAL A 349 42.70 -30.60 16.58
CA VAL A 349 43.25 -29.30 16.96
C VAL A 349 42.12 -28.39 17.42
N ALA A 350 42.26 -27.80 18.62
CA ALA A 350 41.28 -26.85 19.14
C ALA A 350 41.11 -25.67 18.16
N PRO A 351 39.87 -25.20 17.94
CA PRO A 351 39.63 -24.02 17.12
C PRO A 351 40.37 -22.82 17.68
N ILE A 352 40.77 -21.90 16.79
CA ILE A 352 41.53 -20.70 17.16
C ILE A 352 40.53 -19.61 17.55
N VAL A 353 40.70 -19.01 18.73
CA VAL A 353 39.91 -17.90 19.25
C VAL A 353 40.81 -16.66 19.48
N PRO A 354 40.23 -15.45 19.47
CA PRO A 354 40.97 -14.26 19.87
C PRO A 354 41.56 -14.42 21.26
N ASN A 355 42.81 -14.00 21.43
CA ASN A 355 43.47 -14.10 22.72
C ASN A 355 42.82 -13.10 23.71
N PRO A 356 42.25 -13.56 24.83
CA PRO A 356 41.58 -12.67 25.80
C PRO A 356 42.50 -11.58 26.37
N LYS A 357 43.80 -11.82 26.42
CA LYS A 357 44.77 -10.81 26.84
C LYS A 357 44.86 -9.62 25.92
N CYS A 358 44.42 -9.79 24.66
CA CYS A 358 44.44 -8.76 23.66
C CYS A 358 43.17 -7.91 23.62
N ALA A 359 42.14 -8.21 24.47
CA ALA A 359 40.84 -7.55 24.41
C ALA A 359 40.86 -6.11 24.94
N ASP A 360 41.69 -5.85 25.93
CA ASP A 360 41.73 -4.55 26.63
C ASP A 360 43.04 -3.76 26.36
N VAL A 361 43.80 -4.14 25.33
CA VAL A 361 45.07 -3.47 24.94
C VAL A 361 44.98 -3.01 23.49
N SER A 362 45.92 -2.14 23.09
CA SER A 362 45.97 -1.56 21.74
C SER A 362 46.26 -2.59 20.63
N GLY A 363 46.76 -3.77 20.98
CA GLY A 363 46.99 -4.88 20.07
C GLY A 363 47.98 -5.91 20.55
N CYS A 364 48.12 -7.00 19.79
CA CYS A 364 49.02 -8.11 20.10
C CYS A 364 49.77 -8.59 18.87
N GLY A 365 50.92 -9.24 19.11
CA GLY A 365 51.82 -9.78 18.07
C GLY A 365 52.86 -8.75 17.59
N PRO A 366 53.69 -9.16 16.63
CA PRO A 366 54.73 -8.28 16.09
C PRO A 366 54.13 -6.96 15.60
N TRP A 367 54.57 -5.86 16.19
CA TRP A 367 54.09 -4.54 15.79
C TRP A 367 54.78 -4.09 14.50
N SER A 368 54.00 -3.52 13.60
CA SER A 368 54.48 -2.83 12.41
C SER A 368 53.81 -1.46 12.31
N LYS A 369 54.58 -0.50 11.80
CA LYS A 369 54.00 0.84 11.57
C LYS A 369 52.79 0.75 10.65
N PRO A 370 51.67 1.41 10.98
CA PRO A 370 50.49 1.43 10.15
C PRO A 370 50.73 2.14 8.83
N MET A 371 49.93 1.82 7.84
CA MET A 371 49.91 2.53 6.58
C MET A 371 48.98 3.74 6.68
N LYS A 372 49.34 4.84 6.03
CA LYS A 372 48.51 6.03 5.87
C LYS A 372 48.38 6.41 4.41
N SER A 373 47.30 7.06 4.04
CA SER A 373 47.09 7.59 2.70
C SER A 373 48.25 8.49 2.27
N ASN A 374 48.77 8.25 1.10
CA ASN A 374 49.82 9.05 0.52
C ASN A 374 49.25 10.38 -0.01
N PRO A 375 49.65 11.55 0.54
CA PRO A 375 49.18 12.84 0.05
C PRO A 375 49.64 13.18 -1.37
N ASP A 376 50.71 12.53 -1.85
CA ASP A 376 51.26 12.75 -3.19
C ASP A 376 50.58 11.84 -4.25
N TYR A 377 49.77 10.89 -3.82
CA TYR A 377 49.00 10.04 -4.74
C TYR A 377 47.90 10.80 -5.43
N LYS A 378 48.03 11.00 -6.72
CA LYS A 378 47.05 11.70 -7.57
C LYS A 378 46.29 10.77 -8.53
N GLY A 379 46.72 9.50 -8.60
CA GLY A 379 46.21 8.51 -9.55
C GLY A 379 46.62 8.78 -11.01
N PRO A 380 46.08 8.00 -11.96
CA PRO A 380 46.36 8.21 -13.38
C PRO A 380 45.85 9.59 -13.82
N TRP A 381 46.69 10.31 -14.55
CA TRP A 381 46.31 11.63 -15.07
C TRP A 381 45.25 11.51 -16.17
N THR A 382 44.29 12.35 -16.12
CA THR A 382 43.28 12.51 -17.17
C THR A 382 43.15 13.97 -17.53
N ALA A 383 43.06 14.25 -18.83
CA ALA A 383 42.86 15.61 -19.31
C ALA A 383 41.55 16.19 -18.75
N PRO A 384 41.52 17.45 -18.31
CA PRO A 384 40.29 18.12 -17.91
C PRO A 384 39.30 18.14 -19.07
N TYR A 385 38.01 18.07 -18.75
CA TYR A 385 36.96 18.15 -19.77
C TYR A 385 36.65 19.60 -20.09
N ILE A 386 36.67 19.92 -21.39
CA ILE A 386 36.25 21.21 -21.95
C ILE A 386 34.93 21.06 -22.73
N ASP A 387 34.22 22.14 -22.95
CA ASP A 387 33.04 22.14 -23.82
C ASP A 387 33.46 21.81 -25.25
N ASN A 388 32.78 20.85 -25.87
CA ASN A 388 33.07 20.39 -27.20
C ASN A 388 32.62 21.44 -28.24
N PRO A 389 33.52 22.11 -28.98
CA PRO A 389 33.12 23.12 -29.97
C PRO A 389 32.34 22.55 -31.15
N ALA A 390 32.37 21.23 -31.38
CA ALA A 390 31.60 20.56 -32.42
C ALA A 390 30.19 20.15 -31.97
N TYR A 391 29.87 20.28 -30.68
CA TYR A 391 28.55 19.96 -30.15
C TYR A 391 27.52 20.99 -30.52
N LYS A 392 26.46 20.55 -31.19
CA LYS A 392 25.36 21.40 -31.68
C LYS A 392 24.05 21.23 -30.90
N GLY A 393 24.11 20.52 -29.78
CA GLY A 393 22.94 20.14 -28.98
C GLY A 393 22.51 18.69 -29.23
N VAL A 394 21.53 18.24 -28.44
CA VAL A 394 20.93 16.92 -28.63
C VAL A 394 20.17 16.93 -29.96
N TRP A 395 20.48 15.96 -30.83
CA TRP A 395 19.79 15.84 -32.10
C TRP A 395 18.32 15.47 -31.88
N ALA A 396 17.43 16.09 -32.65
CA ALA A 396 16.04 15.71 -32.74
C ALA A 396 15.58 15.84 -34.20
N PRO A 397 14.70 14.95 -34.67
CA PRO A 397 14.12 15.08 -35.99
C PRO A 397 13.41 16.41 -36.16
N ARG A 398 13.40 16.95 -37.36
CA ARG A 398 12.58 18.13 -37.67
C ARG A 398 11.10 17.82 -37.55
N LYS A 399 10.31 18.76 -37.10
CA LYS A 399 8.87 18.65 -37.04
C LYS A 399 8.25 18.88 -38.41
N ILE A 400 7.30 18.00 -38.78
CA ILE A 400 6.49 18.14 -39.99
C ILE A 400 5.01 18.13 -39.61
N PRO A 401 4.14 18.74 -40.41
CA PRO A 401 2.70 18.63 -40.21
C PRO A 401 2.25 17.17 -40.19
N ASN A 402 1.47 16.80 -39.18
CA ASN A 402 0.95 15.42 -39.05
C ASN A 402 -0.12 15.17 -40.13
N PRO A 403 0.09 14.22 -41.06
CA PRO A 403 -0.89 13.88 -42.10
C PRO A 403 -2.19 13.33 -41.52
N ASP A 404 -2.12 12.72 -40.33
CA ASP A 404 -3.27 12.11 -39.66
C ASP A 404 -3.96 13.07 -38.67
N TYR A 405 -3.49 14.30 -38.59
CA TYR A 405 -4.10 15.32 -37.73
C TYR A 405 -5.57 15.56 -38.07
N PHE A 406 -6.40 15.53 -37.06
CA PHE A 406 -7.77 16.05 -37.07
C PHE A 406 -8.07 16.75 -35.76
N GLU A 407 -9.15 17.54 -35.73
CA GLU A 407 -9.62 18.19 -34.51
C GLU A 407 -11.09 17.85 -34.30
N ASP A 408 -11.36 17.06 -33.26
CA ASP A 408 -12.71 16.88 -32.71
C ASP A 408 -12.86 17.80 -31.49
N LYS A 409 -13.81 18.75 -31.58
CA LYS A 409 -14.11 19.70 -30.50
C LYS A 409 -15.21 19.23 -29.57
N THR A 410 -15.86 18.13 -29.88
CA THR A 410 -17.07 17.65 -29.19
C THR A 410 -17.05 16.16 -28.90
N PRO A 411 -15.97 15.60 -28.33
CA PRO A 411 -15.87 14.17 -28.05
C PRO A 411 -16.92 13.68 -27.04
N ALA A 412 -17.54 14.59 -26.26
CA ALA A 412 -18.67 14.25 -25.39
C ALA A 412 -19.97 13.89 -26.16
N ASN A 413 -20.03 14.14 -27.46
CA ASN A 413 -21.12 13.69 -28.31
C ASN A 413 -20.96 12.20 -28.65
N PHE A 414 -20.98 11.36 -27.64
CA PHE A 414 -20.88 9.91 -27.82
C PHE A 414 -21.95 9.36 -28.73
N GLU A 415 -21.67 8.24 -29.38
CA GLU A 415 -22.65 7.52 -30.18
C GLU A 415 -23.80 6.98 -29.30
N PRO A 416 -25.00 6.78 -29.89
CA PRO A 416 -26.13 6.24 -29.17
C PRO A 416 -25.83 4.85 -28.57
N MET A 417 -26.29 4.62 -27.36
CA MET A 417 -26.13 3.37 -26.60
C MET A 417 -27.44 2.59 -26.59
N GLY A 418 -27.38 1.29 -26.86
CA GLY A 418 -28.55 0.41 -26.94
C GLY A 418 -28.71 -0.55 -25.77
N ALA A 419 -27.65 -0.77 -24.97
CA ALA A 419 -27.67 -1.69 -23.85
C ALA A 419 -26.56 -1.35 -22.83
N ILE A 420 -26.70 -1.94 -21.66
CA ILE A 420 -25.64 -2.10 -20.65
C ILE A 420 -25.21 -3.55 -20.59
N GLY A 421 -23.95 -3.81 -20.25
CA GLY A 421 -23.46 -5.15 -19.98
C GLY A 421 -22.33 -5.15 -18.96
N PHE A 422 -22.27 -6.23 -18.19
CA PHE A 422 -21.11 -6.62 -17.39
C PHE A 422 -20.42 -7.77 -18.10
N GLU A 423 -19.18 -7.57 -18.52
CA GLU A 423 -18.32 -8.59 -19.09
C GLU A 423 -17.01 -8.56 -18.33
N LEU A 424 -16.80 -9.57 -17.49
CA LEU A 424 -15.83 -9.56 -16.41
C LEU A 424 -15.12 -10.90 -16.31
N TRP A 425 -13.86 -10.84 -15.96
CA TRP A 425 -13.17 -11.95 -15.34
C TRP A 425 -12.85 -11.57 -13.89
N THR A 426 -13.02 -12.50 -12.96
CA THR A 426 -12.72 -12.26 -11.55
C THR A 426 -12.23 -13.52 -10.85
N MET A 427 -11.19 -13.36 -10.03
CA MET A 427 -10.71 -14.44 -9.16
C MET A 427 -11.64 -14.67 -7.95
N GLN A 428 -12.31 -13.65 -7.48
CA GLN A 428 -13.23 -13.74 -6.35
C GLN A 428 -14.66 -13.94 -6.84
N ALA A 429 -15.42 -14.68 -6.06
CA ALA A 429 -16.86 -14.84 -6.24
C ALA A 429 -17.62 -13.69 -5.57
N ASP A 430 -18.92 -13.63 -5.83
CA ASP A 430 -19.88 -12.76 -5.17
C ASP A 430 -19.58 -11.26 -5.37
N VAL A 431 -19.15 -10.89 -6.60
CA VAL A 431 -19.10 -9.49 -7.05
C VAL A 431 -20.51 -9.06 -7.39
N SER A 432 -21.01 -8.04 -6.72
CA SER A 432 -22.42 -7.67 -6.69
C SER A 432 -22.65 -6.25 -7.21
N PHE A 433 -23.75 -6.04 -7.94
CA PHE A 433 -24.12 -4.79 -8.59
C PHE A 433 -25.57 -4.43 -8.28
N ASP A 434 -25.86 -3.15 -8.05
CA ASP A 434 -27.23 -2.69 -7.80
C ASP A 434 -27.41 -1.21 -8.15
N ASN A 435 -28.66 -0.74 -8.09
CA ASN A 435 -29.09 0.65 -8.21
C ASN A 435 -28.47 1.37 -9.42
N ILE A 436 -28.60 0.72 -10.61
CA ILE A 436 -28.01 1.22 -11.84
C ILE A 436 -28.88 2.32 -12.42
N TYR A 437 -28.30 3.51 -12.59
CA TYR A 437 -28.92 4.66 -13.23
C TYR A 437 -28.11 5.09 -14.45
N ILE A 438 -28.75 5.17 -15.62
CA ILE A 438 -28.16 5.77 -16.83
C ILE A 438 -29.16 6.78 -17.37
N GLY A 439 -28.76 8.04 -17.35
CA GLY A 439 -29.67 9.12 -17.71
C GLY A 439 -28.98 10.45 -17.98
N HIS A 440 -29.75 11.53 -17.82
CA HIS A 440 -29.31 12.87 -18.16
C HIS A 440 -29.41 13.86 -16.98
N SER A 441 -29.97 13.45 -15.84
CA SER A 441 -30.20 14.29 -14.66
C SER A 441 -29.27 13.89 -13.52
N VAL A 442 -28.45 14.80 -13.10
CA VAL A 442 -27.57 14.64 -11.92
C VAL A 442 -28.42 14.61 -10.65
N GLU A 443 -29.47 15.40 -10.60
CA GLU A 443 -30.39 15.48 -9.46
C GLU A 443 -31.15 14.16 -9.22
N ASP A 444 -31.59 13.49 -10.31
CA ASP A 444 -32.26 12.19 -10.20
C ASP A 444 -31.29 11.10 -9.74
N ALA A 445 -30.06 11.09 -10.23
CA ALA A 445 -29.03 10.17 -9.79
C ALA A 445 -28.68 10.39 -8.31
N LYS A 446 -28.56 11.65 -7.87
CA LYS A 446 -28.36 12.01 -6.48
C LYS A 446 -29.52 11.56 -5.59
N LYS A 447 -30.77 11.81 -6.04
CA LYS A 447 -31.96 11.37 -5.30
C LYS A 447 -31.99 9.85 -5.15
N LEU A 448 -31.65 9.09 -6.20
CA LEU A 448 -31.54 7.64 -6.12
C LEU A 448 -30.51 7.25 -5.04
N ALA A 449 -29.33 7.87 -5.04
CA ALA A 449 -28.29 7.60 -4.04
C ALA A 449 -28.77 7.91 -2.60
N GLU A 450 -29.53 9.00 -2.40
CA GLU A 450 -30.12 9.37 -1.11
C GLU A 450 -31.16 8.34 -0.63
N GLU A 451 -31.92 7.74 -1.54
CA GLU A 451 -32.95 6.74 -1.25
C GLU A 451 -32.36 5.32 -1.07
N THR A 452 -31.15 5.05 -1.55
CA THR A 452 -30.54 3.70 -1.56
C THR A 452 -29.19 3.68 -0.84
N PHE A 453 -28.12 4.11 -1.48
CA PHE A 453 -26.76 4.04 -0.99
C PHE A 453 -26.58 4.70 0.38
N PHE A 454 -27.00 5.95 0.54
CA PHE A 454 -26.82 6.68 1.81
C PHE A 454 -27.72 6.16 2.95
N VAL A 455 -28.70 5.32 2.66
CA VAL A 455 -29.47 4.60 3.68
C VAL A 455 -28.68 3.39 4.19
N LYS A 456 -28.11 2.59 3.29
CA LYS A 456 -27.42 1.33 3.63
C LYS A 456 -25.97 1.52 4.10
N PHE A 457 -25.23 2.47 3.53
CA PHE A 457 -23.81 2.69 3.79
C PHE A 457 -23.47 2.88 5.28
N PRO A 458 -24.15 3.73 6.07
CA PRO A 458 -23.86 3.87 7.49
C PRO A 458 -24.10 2.57 8.29
N VAL A 459 -25.08 1.77 7.89
CA VAL A 459 -25.38 0.48 8.51
C VAL A 459 -24.24 -0.52 8.21
N GLU A 460 -23.85 -0.62 6.96
CA GLU A 460 -22.74 -1.50 6.53
C GLU A 460 -21.42 -1.11 7.20
N LYS A 461 -21.13 0.18 7.31
CA LYS A 461 -19.95 0.70 8.03
C LYS A 461 -20.01 0.35 9.52
N ALA A 462 -21.19 0.43 10.16
CA ALA A 462 -21.33 0.05 11.55
C ALA A 462 -21.09 -1.46 11.76
N LEU A 463 -21.58 -2.31 10.84
CA LEU A 463 -21.34 -3.75 10.85
C LEU A 463 -19.87 -4.07 10.67
N GLU A 464 -19.21 -3.44 9.70
CA GLU A 464 -17.77 -3.59 9.46
C GLU A 464 -16.94 -3.17 10.68
N GLN A 465 -17.28 -2.04 11.31
CA GLN A 465 -16.61 -1.57 12.53
C GLN A 465 -16.80 -2.52 13.72
N ALA A 466 -17.98 -3.14 13.82
CA ALA A 466 -18.26 -4.10 14.88
C ALA A 466 -17.50 -5.42 14.73
N GLU A 467 -17.20 -5.84 13.48
CA GLU A 467 -16.43 -7.05 13.18
C GLU A 467 -14.92 -6.83 13.35
N LYS A 468 -14.44 -5.62 13.10
CA LYS A 468 -13.02 -5.30 13.33
C LYS A 468 -12.70 -5.54 14.81
N PRO A 469 -11.67 -6.35 15.14
CA PRO A 469 -11.22 -6.48 16.52
C PRO A 469 -11.05 -5.06 17.06
N LYS A 470 -11.68 -4.74 18.20
CA LYS A 470 -11.38 -3.48 18.88
C LYS A 470 -9.87 -3.40 18.98
N GLU A 471 -9.28 -2.48 18.26
CA GLU A 471 -7.84 -2.24 18.35
C GLU A 471 -7.55 -2.13 19.84
N ALA A 472 -6.82 -3.12 20.37
CA ALA A 472 -6.43 -3.07 21.78
C ALA A 472 -5.81 -1.68 21.92
N GLU A 473 -6.41 -0.83 22.76
CA GLU A 473 -5.89 0.53 22.96
C GLU A 473 -4.39 0.39 23.07
N LYS A 474 -3.65 0.94 22.10
CA LYS A 474 -2.19 0.89 22.10
C LYS A 474 -1.82 1.34 23.50
N PRO A 475 -1.08 0.53 24.29
CA PRO A 475 -0.74 0.91 25.64
C PRO A 475 -0.19 2.32 25.55
N LYS A 476 -0.86 3.26 26.21
CA LYS A 476 -0.44 4.66 26.23
C LYS A 476 1.02 4.64 26.64
N SER A 477 1.87 5.30 25.88
CA SER A 477 3.28 5.44 26.29
C SER A 477 3.33 5.83 27.78
N PRO A 478 4.23 5.29 28.59
CA PRO A 478 4.37 5.69 29.99
C PRO A 478 4.47 7.21 30.19
N SER A 479 4.91 7.94 29.13
CA SER A 479 4.93 9.40 29.10
C SER A 479 3.56 10.06 28.93
N ASP A 480 2.57 9.36 28.33
CA ASP A 480 1.24 9.90 28.03
C ASP A 480 0.22 9.60 29.13
N LEU A 481 0.57 8.72 30.08
CA LEU A 481 -0.27 8.36 31.21
C LEU A 481 -0.32 9.50 32.23
N LYS A 482 -1.53 9.93 32.57
CA LYS A 482 -1.75 10.90 33.65
C LYS A 482 -2.17 10.17 34.93
N PHE A 483 -1.59 10.54 36.04
CA PHE A 483 -1.87 9.91 37.35
C PHE A 483 -3.36 9.88 37.69
N PHE A 484 -4.09 10.97 37.40
CA PHE A 484 -5.52 11.11 37.74
C PHE A 484 -6.46 10.27 36.86
N ASP A 485 -6.04 9.88 35.66
CA ASP A 485 -6.87 9.09 34.74
C ASP A 485 -6.84 7.60 35.10
N SER A 486 -5.71 7.07 35.54
CA SER A 486 -5.53 5.67 35.91
C SER A 486 -4.38 5.51 36.91
N PRO A 487 -4.57 5.81 38.20
CA PRO A 487 -3.48 5.88 39.20
C PRO A 487 -2.68 4.57 39.32
N VAL A 488 -3.36 3.42 39.31
CA VAL A 488 -2.71 2.11 39.47
C VAL A 488 -1.86 1.75 38.26
N THR A 489 -2.38 2.00 37.04
CA THR A 489 -1.64 1.76 35.79
C THR A 489 -0.45 2.70 35.68
N TYR A 490 -0.63 3.98 36.02
CA TYR A 490 0.45 4.98 36.03
C TYR A 490 1.62 4.56 36.94
N ILE A 491 1.31 4.16 38.18
CA ILE A 491 2.32 3.72 39.14
C ILE A 491 3.05 2.47 38.67
N LYS A 492 2.29 1.48 38.13
CA LYS A 492 2.86 0.24 37.64
C LYS A 492 3.81 0.47 36.47
N GLU A 493 3.37 1.19 35.43
CA GLU A 493 4.17 1.45 34.25
C GLU A 493 5.40 2.32 34.53
N LYS A 494 5.28 3.33 35.40
CA LYS A 494 6.42 4.15 35.83
C LYS A 494 7.43 3.36 36.66
N LEU A 495 6.96 2.46 37.51
CA LEU A 495 7.82 1.58 38.31
C LEU A 495 8.54 0.55 37.44
N ASP A 496 7.84 -0.08 36.49
CA ASP A 496 8.41 -1.02 35.54
C ASP A 496 9.47 -0.35 34.64
N LEU A 497 9.17 0.85 34.14
CA LEU A 497 10.12 1.62 33.36
C LEU A 497 11.37 1.97 34.20
N PHE A 498 11.17 2.43 35.43
CA PHE A 498 12.27 2.75 36.35
C PHE A 498 13.14 1.51 36.62
N LEU A 499 12.56 0.36 36.93
CA LEU A 499 13.29 -0.86 37.20
C LEU A 499 14.04 -1.37 35.98
N THR A 500 13.45 -1.25 34.80
CA THR A 500 14.09 -1.66 33.53
C THR A 500 15.33 -0.82 33.22
N ILE A 501 15.26 0.49 33.44
CA ILE A 501 16.41 1.38 33.24
C ILE A 501 17.43 1.19 34.36
N ALA A 502 16.99 1.08 35.63
CA ALA A 502 17.86 0.92 36.78
C ALA A 502 18.67 -0.38 36.77
N ALA A 503 18.16 -1.42 36.08
CA ALA A 503 18.91 -2.68 35.88
C ALA A 503 20.14 -2.50 34.98
N LYS A 504 20.17 -1.46 34.15
CA LYS A 504 21.30 -1.13 33.27
C LYS A 504 22.12 0.06 33.81
N ASP A 505 21.46 1.13 34.17
CA ASP A 505 22.05 2.36 34.72
C ASP A 505 21.15 3.00 35.77
N PRO A 506 21.47 2.86 37.08
CA PRO A 506 20.68 3.44 38.17
C PRO A 506 20.63 4.97 38.16
N VAL A 507 21.68 5.64 37.66
CA VAL A 507 21.75 7.10 37.62
C VAL A 507 20.85 7.64 36.53
N GLU A 508 20.83 6.96 35.41
CA GLU A 508 19.95 7.28 34.26
C GLU A 508 18.48 7.04 34.61
N ALA A 509 18.15 5.98 35.37
CA ALA A 509 16.80 5.73 35.85
C ALA A 509 16.24 6.88 36.70
N ILE A 510 17.07 7.45 37.58
CA ILE A 510 16.71 8.62 38.42
C ILE A 510 16.46 9.87 37.57
N LYS A 511 17.21 10.04 36.48
CA LYS A 511 17.05 11.20 35.59
C LYS A 511 15.80 11.09 34.72
N PHE A 512 15.49 9.88 34.18
CA PHE A 512 14.37 9.67 33.28
C PHE A 512 13.02 9.50 33.97
N VAL A 513 12.98 8.93 35.18
CA VAL A 513 11.75 8.70 35.95
C VAL A 513 11.89 9.22 37.37
N PRO A 514 12.10 10.54 37.55
CA PRO A 514 12.37 11.15 38.87
C PRO A 514 11.19 11.02 39.84
N GLU A 515 10.00 10.76 39.34
CA GLU A 515 8.79 10.61 40.16
C GLU A 515 8.88 9.37 41.08
N VAL A 516 9.50 8.27 40.62
CA VAL A 516 9.61 7.02 41.41
C VAL A 516 10.50 7.21 42.65
N PRO A 517 11.76 7.66 42.56
CA PRO A 517 12.58 7.88 43.74
C PRO A 517 12.01 8.97 44.63
N THR A 518 11.36 10.00 44.08
CA THR A 518 10.69 11.07 44.87
C THR A 518 9.53 10.49 45.69
N ALA A 519 8.70 9.64 45.10
CA ALA A 519 7.58 8.97 45.77
C ALA A 519 8.09 8.02 46.88
N ILE A 520 9.14 7.24 46.60
CA ILE A 520 9.76 6.33 47.58
C ILE A 520 10.37 7.14 48.75
N GLY A 521 11.10 8.22 48.44
CA GLY A 521 11.68 9.12 49.44
C GLY A 521 10.61 9.76 50.32
N GLY A 522 9.53 10.27 49.73
CA GLY A 522 8.38 10.82 50.45
C GLY A 522 7.72 9.81 51.38
N LEU A 523 7.56 8.56 50.91
CA LEU A 523 6.99 7.48 51.70
C LEU A 523 7.88 7.13 52.90
N LEU A 524 9.20 7.03 52.68
CA LEU A 524 10.18 6.77 53.75
C LEU A 524 10.19 7.87 54.82
N VAL A 525 10.18 9.14 54.42
CA VAL A 525 10.08 10.29 55.34
C VAL A 525 8.79 10.22 56.15
N THR A 526 7.68 9.88 55.51
CA THR A 526 6.38 9.73 56.18
C THR A 526 6.40 8.60 57.21
N ILE A 527 7.00 7.47 56.86
CA ILE A 527 7.15 6.31 57.75
C ILE A 527 8.04 6.66 58.93
N ILE A 528 9.18 7.32 58.71
CA ILE A 528 10.09 7.76 59.76
C ILE A 528 9.41 8.78 60.71
N ALA A 529 8.65 9.72 60.16
CA ALA A 529 7.87 10.67 60.95
C ALA A 529 6.79 9.99 61.80
N LEU A 530 6.10 9.01 61.25
CA LEU A 530 5.12 8.19 61.97
C LEU A 530 5.78 7.34 63.09
N PHE A 531 6.94 6.75 62.80
CA PHE A 531 7.72 6.02 63.82
C PHE A 531 8.26 6.96 64.89
N GLY A 532 8.73 8.15 64.54
CA GLY A 532 9.18 9.18 65.48
C GLY A 532 8.07 9.65 66.44
N ILE A 533 6.85 9.81 65.90
CA ILE A 533 5.65 10.18 66.69
C ILE A 533 5.21 9.02 67.60
N LEU A 534 5.32 7.77 67.13
CA LEU A 534 4.96 6.58 67.89
C LEU A 534 5.98 6.23 69.01
N SER A 535 7.27 6.55 68.81
CA SER A 535 8.35 6.26 69.75
C SER A 535 8.57 7.36 70.79
N SER A 536 8.19 8.61 70.52
CA SER A 536 8.33 9.75 71.44
C SER A 536 7.11 9.91 72.31
N GLY A 537 6.72 8.99 73.15
CA GLY A 537 5.68 9.04 74.26
C GLY A 537 4.86 10.28 74.50
N GLY A 538 4.76 11.22 73.58
CA GLY A 538 4.04 12.45 73.64
C GLY A 538 2.63 12.35 73.13
N SER A 539 1.64 12.85 73.89
CA SER A 539 0.21 12.85 73.55
C SER A 539 -0.04 13.62 72.24
N ALA A 540 -0.22 12.89 71.12
CA ALA A 540 -0.65 13.48 69.82
C ALA A 540 -2.09 14.02 69.92
N PRO A 541 -2.42 15.16 69.28
CA PRO A 541 -3.77 15.70 69.25
C PRO A 541 -4.76 14.71 68.64
N ALA A 542 -6.00 14.68 69.14
CA ALA A 542 -7.07 13.75 68.74
C ALA A 542 -7.31 13.55 67.23
N PRO A 543 -7.17 14.56 66.35
CA PRO A 543 -7.35 14.38 64.91
C PRO A 543 -6.26 13.53 64.24
N VAL A 544 -5.03 13.53 64.79
CA VAL A 544 -3.91 12.73 64.22
C VAL A 544 -4.06 11.24 64.54
N LYS A 545 -4.61 10.89 65.72
CA LYS A 545 -4.88 9.49 66.09
C LYS A 545 -5.97 8.86 65.20
N LYS A 546 -6.98 9.63 64.81
CA LYS A 546 -8.05 9.19 63.93
C LYS A 546 -7.53 8.98 62.50
N ALA A 547 -6.74 9.92 61.98
CA ALA A 547 -6.14 9.79 60.67
C ALA A 547 -5.14 8.62 60.58
N ALA A 548 -4.39 8.33 61.62
CA ALA A 548 -3.49 7.16 61.69
C ALA A 548 -4.24 5.82 61.79
N ALA A 549 -5.40 5.79 62.46
CA ALA A 549 -6.26 4.63 62.53
C ALA A 549 -6.92 4.33 61.16
N ASP A 550 -7.46 5.36 60.50
CA ASP A 550 -8.07 5.27 59.15
C ASP A 550 -7.03 4.90 58.08
N ALA A 551 -5.79 5.39 58.20
CA ALA A 551 -4.70 5.01 57.28
C ALA A 551 -4.26 3.55 57.48
N LYS A 552 -4.26 3.05 58.73
CA LYS A 552 -3.91 1.66 59.03
C LYS A 552 -4.98 0.67 58.55
N GLU A 553 -6.25 1.06 58.62
CA GLU A 553 -7.38 0.25 58.09
C GLU A 553 -7.36 0.20 56.56
N LYS A 554 -7.16 1.33 55.88
CA LYS A 554 -7.00 1.41 54.43
C LYS A 554 -5.75 0.69 53.93
N ALA A 555 -4.65 0.71 54.64
CA ALA A 555 -3.45 -0.04 54.29
C ALA A 555 -3.63 -1.54 54.44
N LYS A 556 -4.44 -2.00 55.42
CA LYS A 556 -4.81 -3.40 55.59
C LYS A 556 -5.72 -3.87 54.45
N GLU A 557 -6.73 -3.06 54.11
CA GLU A 557 -7.66 -3.34 53.00
C GLU A 557 -6.93 -3.39 51.64
N ALA A 558 -5.96 -2.49 51.40
CA ALA A 558 -5.11 -2.50 50.21
C ALA A 558 -4.22 -3.76 50.15
N LYS A 559 -3.67 -4.19 51.30
CA LYS A 559 -2.85 -5.41 51.40
C LYS A 559 -3.65 -6.67 51.12
N ASP A 560 -4.89 -6.73 51.61
CA ASP A 560 -5.77 -7.88 51.40
C ASP A 560 -6.22 -7.94 49.91
N LYS A 561 -6.52 -6.82 49.28
CA LYS A 561 -6.82 -6.73 47.83
C LYS A 561 -5.62 -7.10 46.94
N VAL A 562 -4.41 -6.73 47.33
CA VAL A 562 -3.19 -7.13 46.61
C VAL A 562 -2.92 -8.63 46.77
N ALA A 563 -3.13 -9.17 47.96
CA ALA A 563 -2.99 -10.61 48.20
C ALA A 563 -4.00 -11.44 47.38
N GLU A 564 -5.25 -10.98 47.26
CA GLU A 564 -6.29 -11.58 46.45
C GLU A 564 -5.97 -11.50 44.94
N ALA A 565 -5.48 -10.36 44.46
CA ALA A 565 -5.07 -10.17 43.07
C ALA A 565 -3.85 -11.05 42.68
N VAL A 566 -2.93 -11.27 43.61
CA VAL A 566 -1.76 -12.15 43.40
C VAL A 566 -2.19 -13.63 43.37
N SER A 567 -3.13 -14.05 44.23
CA SER A 567 -3.64 -15.43 44.24
C SER A 567 -4.43 -15.76 42.98
N THR A 568 -5.30 -14.86 42.52
CA THR A 568 -6.08 -15.02 41.25
C THR A 568 -5.19 -14.97 40.01
N GLY A 569 -4.13 -14.14 40.00
CA GLY A 569 -3.13 -14.14 38.94
C GLY A 569 -2.35 -15.43 38.83
N ALA A 570 -1.98 -16.06 39.96
CA ALA A 570 -1.26 -17.32 40.00
C ALA A 570 -2.11 -18.51 39.55
N GLU A 571 -3.42 -18.51 39.84
CA GLU A 571 -4.35 -19.56 39.38
C GLU A 571 -4.61 -19.49 37.87
N ASN A 572 -4.73 -18.30 37.31
CA ASN A 572 -4.89 -18.09 35.85
C ASN A 572 -3.65 -18.52 35.06
N VAL A 573 -2.45 -18.26 35.55
CA VAL A 573 -1.21 -18.73 34.93
C VAL A 573 -1.08 -20.26 34.96
N LYS A 574 -1.50 -20.91 36.03
CA LYS A 574 -1.55 -22.39 36.12
C LYS A 574 -2.60 -23.00 35.18
N ALA A 575 -3.75 -22.37 35.01
CA ALA A 575 -4.80 -22.81 34.10
C ALA A 575 -4.39 -22.70 32.61
N GLU A 576 -3.66 -21.65 32.26
CA GLU A 576 -3.13 -21.47 30.87
C GLU A 576 -1.96 -22.41 30.57
N ALA A 577 -1.08 -22.66 31.54
CA ALA A 577 -0.01 -23.64 31.40
C ALA A 577 -0.55 -25.07 31.19
N ASN A 578 -1.61 -25.46 31.92
CA ASN A 578 -2.27 -26.76 31.71
C ASN A 578 -3.01 -26.87 30.35
N LYS A 579 -3.59 -25.79 29.82
CA LYS A 579 -4.19 -25.77 28.47
C LYS A 579 -3.16 -25.91 27.36
N ARG A 580 -1.94 -25.41 27.55
CA ARG A 580 -0.83 -25.59 26.59
C ARG A 580 -0.29 -27.02 26.61
N ALA A 581 -0.21 -27.67 27.77
CA ALA A 581 0.28 -29.04 27.88
C ALA A 581 -0.66 -30.09 27.23
N THR A 582 -1.97 -29.86 27.23
CA THR A 582 -2.97 -30.76 26.59
C THR A 582 -3.12 -30.55 25.08
N ARG A 583 -2.58 -29.45 24.49
CA ARG A 583 -2.58 -29.20 23.05
C ARG A 583 -1.34 -29.73 22.31
N SER A 584 -0.33 -30.21 23.06
CA SER A 584 0.91 -30.77 22.50
C SER A 584 0.89 -32.31 22.45
N SER A 585 -0.20 -32.96 22.86
CA SER A 585 -0.35 -34.41 22.91
C SER A 585 -1.60 -34.95 22.19
N SER A 586 -2.08 -34.20 21.19
CA SER A 586 -3.10 -34.71 20.24
C SER A 586 -2.69 -34.42 18.80
#